data_7d9d2387cbb8d7f6e63f39f8bc13433c
#
_entry.id   7d9d2387cbb8d7f6e63f39f8bc13433c
#
_cell.length_a   1.000
_cell.length_b   1.000
_cell.length_c   1.000
_cell.angle_alpha   90.00
_cell.angle_beta   90.00
_cell.angle_gamma   90.00
#
_symmetry.space_group_name_H-M   'P 1'
#
loop_
_entity.id
_entity.type
_entity.pdbx_description
1 polymer ?
#
loop_
_entity_poly.entity_id
_entity_poly.type
_entity_poly.pdbx_seq_one_letter_code
_entity_poly.pdbx_strand_id
1 'polypeptide(L)'
;ERINPLSLSAGNPDLKPEKIHSVEAGWLWHNDTNASLMTTVYYRYLTNQITEVSRYIDGGVLLTTKENLDQSHNAGLELIWSYSINRWLSFNWNANGYFNQINAEKLGFSRHRNTFSWSTLFNANFMPFKHYMMQLNARYRSATLVPQGRRDADYCINLGMKYDIPSINLSVLASVTDLFDTYRKSYTLDTPELKQKVEKRRNPRIFYIGVSYIFGGNKSKKHTAKLEYDESM
;
A
#
# COMPACT_ATOMS: atom_id res chain seq x y z
N GLU A 1 18.53 0.41 20.51
CA GLU A 1 17.78 -0.80 20.89
C GLU A 1 18.44 -2.03 20.26
N ARG A 2 18.67 -3.06 21.05
CA ARG A 2 19.29 -4.31 20.60
C ARG A 2 18.19 -5.29 20.19
N ILE A 3 18.08 -5.56 18.89
CA ILE A 3 17.05 -6.48 18.35
C ILE A 3 17.44 -7.94 18.62
N ASN A 4 18.73 -8.26 18.45
CA ASN A 4 19.34 -9.54 18.78
C ASN A 4 20.87 -9.36 18.96
N PRO A 5 21.66 -10.38 19.34
CA PRO A 5 23.10 -10.25 19.55
C PRO A 5 23.86 -9.69 18.35
N LEU A 6 23.37 -9.88 17.13
CA LEU A 6 24.01 -9.48 15.87
C LEU A 6 23.28 -8.34 15.16
N SER A 7 22.27 -7.72 15.77
CA SER A 7 21.48 -6.64 15.15
C SER A 7 21.16 -5.54 16.17
N LEU A 8 21.55 -4.35 15.84
CA LEU A 8 21.38 -3.13 16.65
C LEU A 8 20.58 -2.09 15.85
N SER A 9 19.58 -1.48 16.47
CA SER A 9 18.91 -0.30 15.94
C SER A 9 19.26 0.92 16.78
N ALA A 10 19.74 1.98 16.15
CA ALA A 10 20.12 3.22 16.80
C ALA A 10 19.46 4.43 16.14
N GLY A 11 19.11 5.43 16.96
CA GLY A 11 18.71 6.74 16.48
C GLY A 11 19.92 7.53 15.99
N ASN A 12 19.67 8.55 15.15
CA ASN A 12 20.67 9.51 14.72
C ASN A 12 20.22 10.91 15.16
N PRO A 13 20.90 11.55 16.11
CA PRO A 13 20.56 12.89 16.59
C PRO A 13 20.92 14.00 15.59
N ASP A 14 21.78 13.73 14.61
CA ASP A 14 22.28 14.70 13.63
C ASP A 14 21.40 14.81 12.38
N LEU A 15 20.20 14.22 12.42
CA LEU A 15 19.27 14.28 11.29
C LEU A 15 18.83 15.73 11.01
N LYS A 16 18.96 16.12 9.75
CA LYS A 16 18.42 17.38 9.24
C LYS A 16 16.98 17.21 8.79
N PRO A 17 16.13 18.25 8.89
CA PRO A 17 14.78 18.21 8.39
C PRO A 17 14.74 17.91 6.88
N GLU A 18 13.85 17.01 6.51
CA GLU A 18 13.50 16.75 5.11
C GLU A 18 12.70 17.94 4.55
N LYS A 19 13.01 18.36 3.31
CA LYS A 19 12.26 19.40 2.60
C LYS A 19 11.73 18.83 1.31
N ILE A 20 10.45 19.11 1.05
CA ILE A 20 9.74 18.63 -0.15
C ILE A 20 9.16 19.83 -0.88
N HIS A 21 9.50 19.97 -2.15
CA HIS A 21 8.85 20.87 -3.09
C HIS A 21 7.99 20.03 -4.03
N SER A 22 6.69 20.31 -4.08
CA SER A 22 5.73 19.56 -4.89
C SER A 22 4.96 20.50 -5.82
N VAL A 23 4.80 20.07 -7.06
CA VAL A 23 3.90 20.68 -8.03
C VAL A 23 2.98 19.58 -8.54
N GLU A 24 1.68 19.85 -8.50
CA GLU A 24 0.66 18.87 -8.89
C GLU A 24 -0.40 19.57 -9.75
N ALA A 25 -0.86 18.88 -10.79
CA ALA A 25 -1.98 19.32 -11.63
C ALA A 25 -2.98 18.19 -11.76
N GLY A 26 -4.22 18.45 -11.38
CA GLY A 26 -5.30 17.49 -11.39
C GLY A 26 -6.39 17.85 -12.37
N TRP A 27 -6.97 16.85 -13.00
CA TRP A 27 -8.16 16.96 -13.84
C TRP A 27 -9.20 15.97 -13.37
N LEU A 28 -10.42 16.45 -13.16
CA LEU A 28 -11.57 15.64 -12.76
C LEU A 28 -12.62 15.70 -13.86
N TRP A 29 -12.96 14.53 -14.38
CA TRP A 29 -14.12 14.34 -15.23
C TRP A 29 -15.16 13.48 -14.49
N HIS A 30 -16.40 13.84 -14.58
CA HIS A 30 -17.50 13.01 -14.11
C HIS A 30 -18.70 13.15 -15.06
N ASN A 31 -19.48 12.11 -15.16
CA ASN A 31 -20.84 12.22 -15.68
C ASN A 31 -21.83 12.20 -14.50
N ASP A 32 -23.01 12.74 -14.71
CA ASP A 32 -24.01 12.91 -13.65
C ASP A 32 -24.63 11.59 -13.15
N THR A 33 -24.28 10.46 -13.75
CA THR A 33 -24.96 9.21 -13.50
C THR A 33 -24.11 8.12 -12.86
N ASN A 34 -22.96 7.79 -13.42
CA ASN A 34 -22.31 6.53 -13.02
C ASN A 34 -20.79 6.45 -13.15
N ALA A 35 -20.12 7.52 -13.60
CA ALA A 35 -18.68 7.47 -13.82
C ALA A 35 -17.96 8.74 -13.35
N SER A 36 -16.77 8.57 -12.78
CA SER A 36 -15.83 9.66 -12.54
C SER A 36 -14.41 9.18 -12.81
N LEU A 37 -13.60 10.06 -13.38
CA LEU A 37 -12.19 9.85 -13.62
C LEU A 37 -11.40 11.06 -13.10
N MET A 38 -10.55 10.84 -12.14
CA MET A 38 -9.59 11.82 -11.67
C MET A 38 -8.19 11.43 -12.14
N THR A 39 -7.49 12.37 -12.72
CA THR A 39 -6.12 12.21 -13.20
C THR A 39 -5.26 13.29 -12.57
N THR A 40 -4.16 12.91 -11.95
CA THR A 40 -3.21 13.85 -11.33
C THR A 40 -1.81 13.57 -11.83
N VAL A 41 -1.16 14.58 -12.37
CA VAL A 41 0.28 14.56 -12.70
C VAL A 41 1.01 15.32 -11.62
N TYR A 42 2.10 14.77 -11.14
CA TYR A 42 2.88 15.39 -10.08
C TYR A 42 4.38 15.31 -10.32
N TYR A 43 5.08 16.29 -9.75
CA TYR A 43 6.53 16.29 -9.63
C TYR A 43 6.91 16.71 -8.22
N ARG A 44 7.83 15.95 -7.59
CA ARG A 44 8.34 16.20 -6.24
C ARG A 44 9.85 16.20 -6.25
N TYR A 45 10.41 17.24 -5.67
CA TYR A 45 11.83 17.37 -5.41
C TYR A 45 12.07 17.34 -3.90
N LEU A 46 12.85 16.35 -3.44
CA LEU A 46 13.13 16.14 -2.03
C LEU A 46 14.60 16.39 -1.76
N THR A 47 14.89 17.08 -0.67
CA THR A 47 16.26 17.29 -0.15
C THR A 47 16.34 16.81 1.28
N ASN A 48 17.51 16.30 1.68
CA ASN A 48 17.76 15.68 2.99
C ASN A 48 16.76 14.56 3.32
N GLN A 49 16.31 13.80 2.33
CA GLN A 49 15.37 12.69 2.55
C GLN A 49 15.91 11.74 3.62
N ILE A 50 15.12 11.52 4.67
CA ILE A 50 15.50 10.62 5.77
C ILE A 50 15.23 9.19 5.32
N THR A 51 16.26 8.36 5.35
CA THR A 51 16.17 6.95 4.98
C THR A 51 16.80 6.05 6.02
N GLU A 52 16.34 4.80 6.08
CA GLU A 52 16.95 3.76 6.88
C GLU A 52 18.19 3.21 6.16
N VAL A 53 19.30 3.12 6.87
CA VAL A 53 20.59 2.62 6.38
C VAL A 53 21.06 1.50 7.28
N SER A 54 21.47 0.39 6.67
CA SER A 54 22.03 -0.76 7.37
C SER A 54 23.48 -0.97 6.93
N ARG A 55 24.39 -1.13 7.91
CA ARG A 55 25.80 -1.41 7.70
C ARG A 55 26.37 -2.30 8.80
N TYR A 56 27.39 -3.05 8.48
CA TYR A 56 28.13 -3.77 9.51
C TYR A 56 29.06 -2.83 10.27
N ILE A 57 29.11 -3.01 11.59
CA ILE A 57 30.08 -2.38 12.49
C ILE A 57 30.97 -3.45 13.09
N ASP A 58 31.97 -3.01 13.91
CA ASP A 58 32.92 -3.89 14.54
C ASP A 58 32.25 -5.07 15.27
N GLY A 59 32.83 -6.27 15.14
CA GLY A 59 32.26 -7.50 15.68
C GLY A 59 31.18 -8.16 14.83
N GLY A 60 30.98 -7.74 13.59
CA GLY A 60 30.00 -8.34 12.67
C GLY A 60 28.55 -8.03 13.04
N VAL A 61 28.30 -6.98 13.81
CA VAL A 61 26.96 -6.53 14.21
C VAL A 61 26.36 -5.66 13.11
N LEU A 62 25.14 -5.97 12.68
CA LEU A 62 24.37 -5.16 11.74
C LEU A 62 23.75 -3.97 12.47
N LEU A 63 24.24 -2.77 12.20
CA LEU A 63 23.66 -1.50 12.68
C LEU A 63 22.65 -1.00 11.67
N THR A 64 21.41 -0.78 12.10
CA THR A 64 20.38 -0.08 11.35
C THR A 64 20.12 1.28 11.98
N THR A 65 20.27 2.35 11.21
CA THR A 65 20.07 3.73 11.65
C THR A 65 19.37 4.55 10.55
N LYS A 66 19.11 5.82 10.82
CA LYS A 66 18.56 6.75 9.82
C LYS A 66 19.60 7.76 9.40
N GLU A 67 19.67 8.06 8.12
CA GLU A 67 20.57 9.06 7.55
C GLU A 67 19.83 9.94 6.53
N ASN A 68 20.34 11.15 6.28
CA ASN A 68 19.81 12.01 5.24
C ASN A 68 20.49 11.69 3.89
N LEU A 69 19.67 11.41 2.88
CA LEU A 69 20.08 11.40 1.47
C LEU A 69 20.20 12.84 0.96
N ASP A 70 21.01 13.06 -0.09
CA ASP A 70 21.20 14.40 -0.62
C ASP A 70 19.92 14.92 -1.28
N GLN A 71 19.46 14.25 -2.29
CA GLN A 71 18.27 14.66 -3.06
C GLN A 71 17.61 13.48 -3.79
N SER A 72 16.32 13.61 -4.03
CA SER A 72 15.58 12.71 -4.90
C SER A 72 14.52 13.45 -5.72
N HIS A 73 14.20 12.88 -6.86
CA HIS A 73 13.20 13.38 -7.79
C HIS A 73 12.15 12.30 -8.03
N ASN A 74 10.89 12.68 -7.91
CA ASN A 74 9.75 11.82 -8.20
C ASN A 74 8.82 12.52 -9.18
N ALA A 75 8.51 11.90 -10.29
CA ALA A 75 7.50 12.35 -11.23
C ALA A 75 6.53 11.22 -11.53
N GLY A 76 5.24 11.48 -11.52
CA GLY A 76 4.26 10.42 -11.69
C GLY A 76 2.91 10.88 -12.17
N LEU A 77 2.08 9.88 -12.44
CA LEU A 77 0.70 9.99 -12.87
C LEU A 77 -0.17 9.11 -11.96
N GLU A 78 -1.20 9.71 -11.39
CA GLU A 78 -2.24 9.00 -10.63
C GLU A 78 -3.55 9.01 -11.40
N LEU A 79 -4.25 7.87 -11.39
CA LEU A 79 -5.58 7.70 -11.97
C LEU A 79 -6.49 7.13 -10.89
N ILE A 80 -7.67 7.74 -10.72
CA ILE A 80 -8.76 7.22 -9.89
C ILE A 80 -9.99 7.15 -10.77
N TRP A 81 -10.42 5.95 -11.07
CA TRP A 81 -11.60 5.70 -11.89
C TRP A 81 -12.66 4.96 -11.10
N SER A 82 -13.82 5.61 -10.93
CA SER A 82 -15.01 5.03 -10.34
C SER A 82 -16.06 4.85 -11.40
N TYR A 83 -16.63 3.66 -11.49
CA TYR A 83 -17.66 3.36 -12.46
C TYR A 83 -18.70 2.37 -11.91
N SER A 84 -19.98 2.76 -12.05
CA SER A 84 -21.12 1.89 -11.76
C SER A 84 -21.70 1.41 -13.08
N ILE A 85 -21.39 0.17 -13.47
CA ILE A 85 -21.87 -0.43 -14.71
C ILE A 85 -23.40 -0.49 -14.68
N ASN A 86 -23.94 -0.86 -13.54
CA ASN A 86 -25.35 -0.92 -13.26
C ASN A 86 -25.59 -0.96 -11.74
N ARG A 87 -26.85 -1.15 -11.31
CA ARG A 87 -27.21 -1.17 -9.86
C ARG A 87 -26.63 -2.37 -9.08
N TRP A 88 -26.11 -3.40 -9.76
CA TRP A 88 -25.57 -4.60 -9.11
C TRP A 88 -24.06 -4.78 -9.27
N LEU A 89 -23.40 -3.96 -10.12
CA LEU A 89 -21.95 -4.01 -10.31
C LEU A 89 -21.35 -2.61 -10.41
N SER A 90 -20.42 -2.33 -9.51
CA SER A 90 -19.61 -1.11 -9.53
C SER A 90 -18.16 -1.43 -9.21
N PHE A 91 -17.25 -0.58 -9.66
CA PHE A 91 -15.83 -0.69 -9.29
C PHE A 91 -15.20 0.68 -9.06
N ASN A 92 -14.12 0.65 -8.30
CA ASN A 92 -13.19 1.75 -8.13
C ASN A 92 -11.78 1.22 -8.43
N TRP A 93 -11.11 1.87 -9.36
CA TRP A 93 -9.76 1.51 -9.77
C TRP A 93 -8.82 2.68 -9.56
N ASN A 94 -7.81 2.48 -8.73
CA ASN A 94 -6.73 3.41 -8.49
C ASN A 94 -5.46 2.86 -9.13
N ALA A 95 -4.75 3.68 -9.89
CA ALA A 95 -3.46 3.33 -10.47
C ALA A 95 -2.50 4.52 -10.32
N ASN A 96 -1.27 4.22 -9.96
CA ASN A 96 -0.20 5.21 -9.85
C ASN A 96 1.06 4.65 -10.51
N GLY A 97 1.58 5.39 -11.50
CA GLY A 97 2.86 5.10 -12.13
C GLY A 97 3.82 6.26 -11.91
N TYR A 98 5.05 5.98 -11.47
CA TYR A 98 6.01 7.02 -11.18
C TYR A 98 7.44 6.62 -11.51
N PHE A 99 8.19 7.61 -11.93
CA PHE A 99 9.63 7.56 -12.07
C PHE A 99 10.27 8.14 -10.81
N ASN A 100 11.20 7.39 -10.23
CA ASN A 100 11.95 7.80 -9.04
C ASN A 100 13.44 7.80 -9.36
N GLN A 101 14.11 8.91 -9.05
CA GLN A 101 15.56 9.07 -9.11
C GLN A 101 16.09 9.45 -7.74
N ILE A 102 17.06 8.70 -7.23
CA ILE A 102 17.66 8.87 -5.92
C ILE A 102 19.15 9.08 -6.07
N ASN A 103 19.70 10.08 -5.39
CA ASN A 103 21.13 10.19 -5.17
C ASN A 103 21.53 9.37 -3.94
N ALA A 104 22.25 8.29 -4.15
CA ALA A 104 22.71 7.36 -3.12
C ALA A 104 24.25 7.29 -2.99
N GLU A 105 24.96 8.32 -3.44
CA GLU A 105 26.43 8.37 -3.45
C GLU A 105 27.02 8.22 -2.05
N LYS A 106 26.41 8.84 -1.05
CA LYS A 106 26.80 8.70 0.37
C LYS A 106 26.70 7.28 0.90
N LEU A 107 25.95 6.42 0.24
CA LEU A 107 25.77 5.01 0.61
C LEU A 107 26.66 4.07 -0.21
N GLY A 108 27.63 4.61 -0.96
CA GLY A 108 28.56 3.84 -1.78
C GLY A 108 28.00 3.38 -3.12
N PHE A 109 26.88 3.91 -3.57
CA PHE A 109 26.28 3.62 -4.89
C PHE A 109 26.63 4.68 -5.92
N SER A 110 26.30 4.40 -7.19
CA SER A 110 26.35 5.42 -8.22
C SER A 110 25.47 6.62 -7.87
N ARG A 111 25.91 7.81 -8.25
CA ARG A 111 25.24 9.09 -7.93
C ARG A 111 23.75 9.11 -8.30
N HIS A 112 23.38 8.47 -9.39
CA HIS A 112 22.00 8.43 -9.85
C HIS A 112 21.52 6.98 -9.99
N ARG A 113 20.57 6.62 -9.12
CA ARG A 113 19.80 5.38 -9.24
C ARG A 113 18.38 5.76 -9.61
N ASN A 114 17.87 5.18 -10.68
CA ASN A 114 16.53 5.47 -11.17
C ASN A 114 15.72 4.20 -11.41
N THR A 115 14.43 4.31 -11.30
CA THR A 115 13.49 3.23 -11.61
C THR A 115 12.13 3.79 -11.95
N PHE A 116 11.42 3.08 -12.81
CA PHE A 116 9.98 3.23 -12.97
C PHE A 116 9.27 2.21 -12.09
N SER A 117 8.28 2.66 -11.33
CA SER A 117 7.46 1.80 -10.48
C SER A 117 5.99 2.16 -10.66
N TRP A 118 5.12 1.18 -10.43
CA TRP A 118 3.69 1.40 -10.48
C TRP A 118 2.95 0.56 -9.45
N SER A 119 1.80 1.03 -9.08
CA SER A 119 0.91 0.32 -8.17
C SER A 119 -0.53 0.47 -8.62
N THR A 120 -1.34 -0.51 -8.28
CA THR A 120 -2.77 -0.47 -8.57
C THR A 120 -3.57 -1.08 -7.44
N LEU A 121 -4.75 -0.51 -7.20
CA LEU A 121 -5.76 -1.01 -6.29
C LEU A 121 -7.09 -1.05 -7.03
N PHE A 122 -7.66 -2.22 -7.14
CA PHE A 122 -8.95 -2.46 -7.76
C PHE A 122 -9.94 -2.97 -6.73
N ASN A 123 -11.06 -2.27 -6.59
CA ASN A 123 -12.18 -2.67 -5.75
C ASN A 123 -13.42 -2.87 -6.62
N ALA A 124 -14.08 -4.00 -6.49
CA ALA A 124 -15.35 -4.26 -7.15
C ALA A 124 -16.40 -4.67 -6.14
N ASN A 125 -17.61 -4.10 -6.27
CA ASN A 125 -18.78 -4.46 -5.50
C ASN A 125 -19.80 -5.12 -6.41
N PHE A 126 -20.26 -6.29 -6.02
CA PHE A 126 -21.23 -7.08 -6.75
C PHE A 126 -22.43 -7.37 -5.86
N MET A 127 -23.61 -6.87 -6.27
CA MET A 127 -24.89 -6.95 -5.54
C MET A 127 -25.97 -7.52 -6.47
N PRO A 128 -25.89 -8.81 -6.88
CA PRO A 128 -26.75 -9.39 -7.91
C PRO A 128 -28.22 -9.47 -7.51
N PHE A 129 -28.50 -9.53 -6.22
CA PHE A 129 -29.85 -9.55 -5.65
C PHE A 129 -29.91 -8.81 -4.31
N LYS A 130 -31.12 -8.54 -3.84
CA LYS A 130 -31.34 -7.83 -2.58
C LYS A 130 -30.66 -8.54 -1.42
N HIS A 131 -30.07 -7.77 -0.52
CA HIS A 131 -29.45 -8.23 0.72
C HIS A 131 -28.17 -9.04 0.57
N TYR A 132 -27.67 -9.24 -0.65
CA TYR A 132 -26.38 -9.88 -0.90
C TYR A 132 -25.37 -8.86 -1.45
N MET A 133 -24.18 -8.85 -0.87
CA MET A 133 -23.06 -8.06 -1.35
C MET A 133 -21.79 -8.92 -1.35
N MET A 134 -21.08 -8.90 -2.44
CA MET A 134 -19.73 -9.44 -2.56
C MET A 134 -18.77 -8.30 -2.93
N GLN A 135 -17.62 -8.27 -2.30
CA GLN A 135 -16.57 -7.29 -2.55
C GLN A 135 -15.27 -7.98 -2.86
N LEU A 136 -14.65 -7.60 -3.96
CA LEU A 136 -13.31 -7.99 -4.36
C LEU A 136 -12.39 -6.79 -4.17
N ASN A 137 -11.26 -7.01 -3.49
CA ASN A 137 -10.17 -6.05 -3.41
C ASN A 137 -8.91 -6.72 -3.98
N ALA A 138 -8.31 -6.13 -5.00
CA ALA A 138 -7.09 -6.61 -5.62
C ALA A 138 -6.04 -5.50 -5.63
N ARG A 139 -4.86 -5.77 -5.06
CA ARG A 139 -3.74 -4.85 -4.99
C ARG A 139 -2.52 -5.46 -5.64
N TYR A 140 -1.82 -4.65 -6.42
CA TYR A 140 -0.50 -4.97 -6.96
C TYR A 140 0.44 -3.78 -6.77
N ARG A 141 1.68 -4.05 -6.45
CA ARG A 141 2.79 -3.08 -6.48
C ARG A 141 3.96 -3.70 -7.22
N SER A 142 4.50 -2.98 -8.17
CA SER A 142 5.73 -3.37 -8.86
C SER A 142 6.92 -3.28 -7.91
N ALA A 143 8.01 -3.88 -8.31
CA ALA A 143 9.26 -3.66 -7.63
C ALA A 143 9.65 -2.18 -7.63
N THR A 144 10.26 -1.72 -6.55
CA THR A 144 10.69 -0.32 -6.41
C THR A 144 12.09 -0.22 -5.84
N LEU A 145 12.77 0.85 -6.24
CA LEU A 145 14.09 1.18 -5.74
C LEU A 145 13.98 1.66 -4.28
N VAL A 146 14.88 1.18 -3.44
CA VAL A 146 15.18 1.74 -2.13
C VAL A 146 16.64 2.16 -2.08
N PRO A 147 17.06 3.07 -1.19
CA PRO A 147 18.40 3.62 -1.22
C PRO A 147 19.51 2.57 -1.21
N GLN A 148 19.36 1.49 -0.46
CA GLN A 148 20.36 0.42 -0.36
C GLN A 148 20.01 -0.86 -1.13
N GLY A 149 19.05 -0.81 -2.08
CA GLY A 149 18.69 -2.01 -2.81
C GLY A 149 17.38 -1.90 -3.57
N ARG A 150 16.56 -2.94 -3.46
CA ARG A 150 15.28 -3.05 -4.16
C ARG A 150 14.25 -3.77 -3.31
N ARG A 151 13.02 -3.29 -3.31
CA ARG A 151 11.87 -4.04 -2.84
C ARG A 151 11.25 -4.79 -4.01
N ASP A 152 10.95 -6.07 -3.82
CA ASP A 152 10.31 -6.90 -4.83
C ASP A 152 8.84 -6.53 -5.02
N ALA A 153 8.27 -6.96 -6.15
CA ALA A 153 6.85 -6.79 -6.41
C ALA A 153 6.01 -7.61 -5.43
N ASP A 154 4.86 -7.10 -5.05
CA ASP A 154 3.89 -7.79 -4.21
C ASP A 154 2.47 -7.64 -4.75
N TYR A 155 1.63 -8.64 -4.52
CA TYR A 155 0.22 -8.58 -4.82
C TYR A 155 -0.62 -9.32 -3.78
N CYS A 156 -1.87 -8.90 -3.64
CA CYS A 156 -2.80 -9.48 -2.68
C CYS A 156 -4.22 -9.36 -3.21
N ILE A 157 -4.99 -10.42 -3.06
CA ILE A 157 -6.41 -10.45 -3.42
C ILE A 157 -7.22 -10.85 -2.20
N ASN A 158 -8.17 -9.99 -1.84
CA ASN A 158 -9.10 -10.20 -0.73
C ASN A 158 -10.52 -10.36 -1.28
N LEU A 159 -11.32 -11.17 -0.63
CA LEU A 159 -12.71 -11.38 -0.98
C LEU A 159 -13.57 -11.28 0.29
N GLY A 160 -14.66 -10.53 0.21
CA GLY A 160 -15.65 -10.42 1.26
C GLY A 160 -17.05 -10.67 0.72
N MET A 161 -17.90 -11.27 1.54
CA MET A 161 -19.31 -11.48 1.26
C MET A 161 -20.16 -11.12 2.47
N LYS A 162 -21.30 -10.53 2.22
CA LYS A 162 -22.29 -10.20 3.24
C LYS A 162 -23.67 -10.59 2.75
N TYR A 163 -24.44 -11.20 3.62
CA TYR A 163 -25.85 -11.49 3.42
C TYR A 163 -26.69 -10.99 4.58
N ASP A 164 -27.63 -10.10 4.28
CA ASP A 164 -28.56 -9.55 5.27
C ASP A 164 -29.87 -10.35 5.24
N ILE A 165 -30.38 -10.75 6.40
CA ILE A 165 -31.65 -11.45 6.60
C ILE A 165 -32.59 -10.51 7.39
N PRO A 166 -33.32 -9.61 6.70
CA PRO A 166 -34.08 -8.55 7.37
C PRO A 166 -35.23 -9.08 8.23
N SER A 167 -35.76 -10.24 7.88
CA SER A 167 -36.88 -10.86 8.63
C SER A 167 -36.55 -11.15 10.09
N ILE A 168 -35.28 -11.37 10.39
CA ILE A 168 -34.81 -11.65 11.76
C ILE A 168 -33.71 -10.67 12.20
N ASN A 169 -33.51 -9.54 11.50
CA ASN A 169 -32.47 -8.54 11.77
C ASN A 169 -31.05 -9.12 11.91
N LEU A 170 -30.72 -10.13 11.12
CA LEU A 170 -29.45 -10.83 11.14
C LEU A 170 -28.65 -10.51 9.88
N SER A 171 -27.34 -10.32 10.03
CA SER A 171 -26.39 -10.25 8.94
C SER A 171 -25.30 -11.29 9.14
N VAL A 172 -24.97 -12.00 8.07
CA VAL A 172 -23.82 -12.94 8.03
C VAL A 172 -22.75 -12.35 7.13
N LEU A 173 -21.51 -12.34 7.62
CA LEU A 173 -20.33 -11.85 6.95
C LEU A 173 -19.32 -12.98 6.83
N ALA A 174 -18.74 -13.15 5.66
CA ALA A 174 -17.57 -14.01 5.46
C ALA A 174 -16.51 -13.24 4.67
N SER A 175 -15.26 -13.36 5.06
CA SER A 175 -14.17 -12.77 4.29
C SER A 175 -12.91 -13.63 4.33
N VAL A 176 -12.09 -13.48 3.29
CA VAL A 176 -10.77 -14.07 3.20
C VAL A 176 -9.78 -12.98 2.77
N THR A 177 -8.73 -12.82 3.53
CA THR A 177 -7.59 -11.97 3.17
C THR A 177 -6.52 -12.84 2.53
N ASP A 178 -5.84 -12.25 1.52
CA ASP A 178 -4.79 -12.94 0.76
C ASP A 178 -5.23 -14.33 0.25
N LEU A 179 -6.29 -14.33 -0.56
CA LEU A 179 -6.96 -15.53 -1.08
C LEU A 179 -6.00 -16.58 -1.64
N PHE A 180 -4.93 -16.15 -2.29
CA PHE A 180 -3.94 -17.01 -2.92
C PHE A 180 -2.66 -17.22 -2.10
N ASP A 181 -2.58 -16.63 -0.87
CA ASP A 181 -1.39 -16.68 -0.01
C ASP A 181 -0.10 -16.17 -0.69
N THR A 182 -0.23 -15.05 -1.38
CA THR A 182 0.82 -14.48 -2.23
C THR A 182 1.49 -13.26 -1.63
N TYR A 183 0.92 -12.70 -0.57
CA TYR A 183 1.41 -11.47 0.03
C TYR A 183 2.68 -11.70 0.84
N ARG A 184 3.80 -11.31 0.26
CA ARG A 184 5.13 -11.37 0.87
C ARG A 184 5.86 -10.06 0.66
N LYS A 185 6.30 -9.43 1.74
CA LYS A 185 7.19 -8.26 1.65
C LYS A 185 8.62 -8.77 1.57
N SER A 186 9.20 -8.73 0.40
CA SER A 186 10.60 -9.08 0.17
C SER A 186 11.37 -7.83 -0.25
N TYR A 187 12.54 -7.65 0.31
CA TYR A 187 13.48 -6.63 -0.11
C TYR A 187 14.89 -7.20 -0.12
N THR A 188 15.67 -6.76 -1.10
CA THR A 188 17.05 -7.11 -1.26
C THR A 188 17.89 -5.88 -0.94
N LEU A 189 18.71 -5.97 0.09
CA LEU A 189 19.81 -5.05 0.33
C LEU A 189 20.96 -5.48 -0.58
N ASP A 190 21.52 -4.55 -1.34
CA ASP A 190 22.61 -4.81 -2.26
C ASP A 190 23.55 -3.59 -2.24
N THR A 191 24.43 -3.59 -1.25
CA THR A 191 25.49 -2.61 -1.08
C THR A 191 26.84 -3.27 -1.38
N PRO A 192 27.92 -2.51 -1.58
CA PRO A 192 29.26 -3.10 -1.75
C PRO A 192 29.69 -4.02 -0.62
N GLU A 193 29.19 -3.75 0.60
CA GLU A 193 29.57 -4.48 1.83
C GLU A 193 28.53 -5.49 2.29
N LEU A 194 27.27 -5.37 1.83
CA LEU A 194 26.16 -6.17 2.36
C LEU A 194 25.22 -6.58 1.22
N LYS A 195 25.16 -7.91 0.97
CA LYS A 195 24.11 -8.53 0.17
C LYS A 195 23.20 -9.37 1.04
N GLN A 196 21.95 -8.95 1.19
CA GLN A 196 20.98 -9.66 2.01
C GLN A 196 19.60 -9.60 1.39
N LYS A 197 18.94 -10.76 1.31
CA LYS A 197 17.52 -10.83 0.99
C LYS A 197 16.74 -11.07 2.26
N VAL A 198 15.80 -10.17 2.54
CA VAL A 198 14.89 -10.26 3.69
C VAL A 198 13.48 -10.48 3.18
N GLU A 199 12.86 -11.55 3.60
CA GLU A 199 11.45 -11.84 3.35
C GLU A 199 10.67 -11.73 4.66
N LYS A 200 9.68 -10.85 4.68
CA LYS A 200 8.76 -10.70 5.81
C LYS A 200 7.39 -11.20 5.38
N ARG A 201 6.97 -12.31 5.95
CA ARG A 201 5.59 -12.80 5.84
C ARG A 201 4.79 -12.22 7.00
N ARG A 202 4.00 -11.21 6.72
CA ARG A 202 3.12 -10.56 7.68
C ARG A 202 1.70 -10.97 7.31
N ASN A 203 0.95 -11.50 8.24
CA ASN A 203 -0.42 -11.93 8.07
C ASN A 203 -0.60 -13.06 7.01
N PRO A 204 -0.61 -14.31 7.43
CA PRO A 204 -1.00 -15.43 6.59
C PRO A 204 -2.46 -15.25 6.14
N ARG A 205 -2.89 -16.07 5.17
CA ARG A 205 -4.29 -16.14 4.77
C ARG A 205 -5.19 -16.29 5.99
N ILE A 206 -6.15 -15.38 6.14
CA ILE A 206 -7.09 -15.37 7.26
C ILE A 206 -8.50 -15.51 6.69
N PHE A 207 -9.23 -16.49 7.23
CA PHE A 207 -10.66 -16.63 7.01
C PHE A 207 -11.39 -16.04 8.22
N TYR A 208 -12.35 -15.19 7.96
CA TYR A 208 -13.19 -14.59 8.96
C TYR A 208 -14.66 -14.87 8.67
N ILE A 209 -15.40 -15.27 9.70
CA ILE A 209 -16.85 -15.41 9.66
C ILE A 209 -17.41 -14.60 10.83
N GLY A 210 -18.35 -13.72 10.53
CA GLY A 210 -19.02 -12.87 11.50
C GLY A 210 -20.53 -12.96 11.40
N VAL A 211 -21.21 -12.80 12.51
CA VAL A 211 -22.65 -12.70 12.59
C VAL A 211 -22.98 -11.43 13.37
N SER A 212 -23.87 -10.61 12.82
CA SER A 212 -24.35 -9.41 13.46
C SER A 212 -25.88 -9.52 13.62
N TYR A 213 -26.36 -9.29 14.82
CA TYR A 213 -27.79 -9.28 15.14
C TYR A 213 -28.18 -7.94 15.78
N ILE A 214 -29.22 -7.31 15.25
CA ILE A 214 -29.72 -6.03 15.76
C ILE A 214 -30.91 -6.28 16.67
N PHE A 215 -30.70 -6.05 17.95
CA PHE A 215 -31.75 -6.12 18.99
C PHE A 215 -32.58 -4.82 19.04
N GLY A 216 -33.88 -4.92 19.21
CA GLY A 216 -34.75 -3.77 19.42
C GLY A 216 -35.04 -2.98 18.14
N GLY A 217 -36.06 -3.37 17.41
CA GLY A 217 -36.43 -2.75 16.14
C GLY A 217 -36.93 -1.33 16.30
N ASN A 218 -36.08 -0.33 16.16
CA ASN A 218 -36.49 0.99 15.68
C ASN A 218 -35.98 1.15 14.25
N LYS A 219 -36.84 1.56 13.33
CA LYS A 219 -36.54 1.80 11.91
C LYS A 219 -35.48 2.87 11.77
N SER A 220 -34.25 2.55 12.09
CA SER A 220 -33.11 3.44 11.98
C SER A 220 -32.37 3.18 10.68
N LYS A 221 -32.05 4.29 10.03
CA LYS A 221 -31.32 4.50 8.77
C LYS A 221 -30.36 3.36 8.40
N LYS A 222 -30.49 2.87 7.17
CA LYS A 222 -29.55 1.94 6.54
C LYS A 222 -28.12 2.48 6.62
N HIS A 223 -27.34 2.00 7.57
CA HIS A 223 -25.89 2.10 7.50
C HIS A 223 -25.40 1.05 6.49
N THR A 224 -24.95 1.52 5.33
CA THR A 224 -24.19 0.68 4.40
C THR A 224 -22.83 0.45 5.05
N ALA A 225 -22.66 -0.67 5.73
CA ALA A 225 -21.37 -1.05 6.27
C ALA A 225 -20.44 -1.30 5.09
N LYS A 226 -19.45 -0.45 4.90
CA LYS A 226 -18.30 -0.73 4.05
C LYS A 226 -17.43 -1.78 4.74
N LEU A 227 -16.98 -2.77 4.00
CA LEU A 227 -15.90 -3.63 4.46
C LEU A 227 -14.62 -2.80 4.36
N GLU A 228 -14.12 -2.33 5.48
CA GLU A 228 -12.81 -1.66 5.54
C GLU A 228 -11.74 -2.73 5.73
N TYR A 229 -10.82 -2.79 4.79
CA TYR A 229 -9.59 -3.55 4.95
C TYR A 229 -8.53 -2.61 5.50
N ASP A 230 -7.76 -3.10 6.45
CA ASP A 230 -6.63 -2.35 7.00
C ASP A 230 -5.61 -2.06 5.89
N GLU A 231 -5.54 -0.80 5.44
CA GLU A 231 -4.61 -0.34 4.41
C GLU A 231 -3.17 -0.17 4.94
N SER A 232 -2.95 -0.39 6.24
CA SER A 232 -1.63 -0.28 6.88
C SER A 232 -0.70 -1.47 6.61
N MET A 233 -1.13 -2.42 5.80
CA MET A 233 -0.31 -3.57 5.40
C MET A 233 0.65 -3.25 4.27
#